data_976dd29f5838d57d12dbc7b7fb2f0cf7
#
_entry.id   976dd29f5838d57d12dbc7b7fb2f0cf7
#
_cell.length_a   1.000
_cell.length_b   1.000
_cell.length_c   1.000
_cell.angle_alpha   90.00
_cell.angle_beta   90.00
_cell.angle_gamma   90.00
#
_symmetry.space_group_name_H-M   'P 1'
#
loop_
_entity.id
_entity.type
_entity.pdbx_description
1 polymer ?
#
loop_
_entity_poly.entity_id
_entity_poly.type
_entity_poly.pdbx_seq_one_letter_code
_entity_poly.pdbx_strand_id
1 'polypeptide(L)'
;CVRADVKETPPMLLGSFDMIVCNPPYIPTADIEKLDTSVKDYEPIEALDGGADGLDFYRCIADAWRKALKPGGYLAVECGIGQAQDVRDIITDGGFMYYRTVKDTQGIERVVVGRAV
;
A
#
# COMPACT_ATOMS: atom_id res chain seq x y z
N CYS A 1 -12.64 -5.96 15.84
CA CYS A 1 -11.97 -4.96 14.97
C CYS A 1 -11.14 -4.00 15.81
N VAL A 2 -9.95 -3.65 15.31
CA VAL A 2 -9.05 -2.67 15.92
C VAL A 2 -8.86 -1.53 14.92
N ARG A 3 -9.04 -0.29 15.37
CA ARG A 3 -8.72 0.89 14.56
C ARG A 3 -7.27 1.26 14.80
N ALA A 4 -6.50 1.43 13.72
CA ALA A 4 -5.10 1.83 13.79
C ALA A 4 -4.73 2.68 12.58
N ASP A 5 -3.73 3.55 12.76
CA ASP A 5 -3.18 4.35 11.67
C ASP A 5 -2.02 3.59 11.04
N VAL A 6 -2.08 3.36 9.73
CA VAL A 6 -1.03 2.63 9.00
C VAL A 6 0.31 3.37 9.02
N LYS A 7 0.31 4.68 9.24
CA LYS A 7 1.52 5.48 9.38
C LYS A 7 2.20 5.32 10.73
N GLU A 8 1.53 4.68 11.68
CA GLU A 8 2.08 4.40 13.01
C GLU A 8 2.53 2.95 13.11
N THR A 9 3.36 2.67 14.10
CA THR A 9 3.76 1.29 14.40
C THR A 9 2.52 0.47 14.76
N PRO A 10 2.37 -0.76 14.22
CA PRO A 10 1.22 -1.59 14.55
C PRO A 10 1.09 -1.81 16.05
N PRO A 11 -0.13 -1.77 16.60
CA PRO A 11 -0.33 -2.10 18.01
C PRO A 11 0.13 -3.54 18.30
N MET A 12 0.82 -3.73 19.42
CA MET A 12 1.28 -5.07 19.84
C MET A 12 0.13 -6.07 19.97
N LEU A 13 -1.08 -5.58 20.26
CA LEU A 13 -2.27 -6.40 20.41
C LEU A 13 -2.73 -7.06 19.12
N LEU A 14 -2.27 -6.57 17.95
CA LEU A 14 -2.65 -7.16 16.67
C LEU A 14 -2.04 -8.56 16.46
N GLY A 15 -0.92 -8.85 17.13
CA GLY A 15 -0.23 -10.12 16.95
C GLY A 15 0.45 -10.23 15.60
N SER A 16 0.74 -11.47 15.18
CA SER A 16 1.38 -11.75 13.89
C SER A 16 0.40 -12.33 12.90
N PHE A 17 0.47 -11.85 11.66
CA PHE A 17 -0.44 -12.27 10.60
C PHE A 17 0.30 -13.10 9.53
N ASP A 18 -0.45 -13.97 8.87
CA ASP A 18 0.04 -14.74 7.72
C ASP A 18 0.04 -13.89 6.44
N MET A 19 -0.88 -12.93 6.35
CA MET A 19 -1.04 -12.07 5.19
C MET A 19 -1.60 -10.72 5.59
N ILE A 20 -1.09 -9.67 4.97
CA ILE A 20 -1.64 -8.32 5.04
C ILE A 20 -2.04 -7.92 3.62
N VAL A 21 -3.29 -7.47 3.47
CA VAL A 21 -3.81 -6.93 2.22
C VAL A 21 -4.16 -5.46 2.47
N CYS A 22 -3.71 -4.58 1.60
CA CYS A 22 -3.93 -3.16 1.76
C CYS A 22 -4.24 -2.48 0.43
N ASN A 23 -5.23 -1.59 0.47
CA ASN A 23 -5.52 -0.66 -0.62
C ASN A 23 -5.28 0.76 -0.09
N PRO A 24 -4.00 1.20 0.00
CA PRO A 24 -3.71 2.51 0.56
C PRO A 24 -4.00 3.64 -0.42
N PRO A 25 -4.17 4.89 0.07
CA PRO A 25 -4.18 6.05 -0.80
C PRO A 25 -2.89 6.15 -1.62
N TYR A 26 -3.01 6.37 -2.92
CA TYR A 26 -1.85 6.38 -3.83
C TYR A 26 -1.84 7.54 -4.81
N ILE A 27 -2.78 8.48 -4.70
CA ILE A 27 -2.83 9.63 -5.62
C ILE A 27 -1.90 10.72 -5.08
N PRO A 28 -0.94 11.23 -5.90
CA PRO A 28 -0.12 12.36 -5.47
C PRO A 28 -0.97 13.55 -5.07
N THR A 29 -0.59 14.24 -4.00
CA THR A 29 -1.36 15.36 -3.46
C THR A 29 -1.73 16.40 -4.53
N ALA A 30 -0.77 16.74 -5.40
CA ALA A 30 -0.99 17.73 -6.45
C ALA A 30 -2.01 17.28 -7.50
N ASP A 31 -2.24 15.97 -7.64
CA ASP A 31 -3.16 15.41 -8.65
C ASP A 31 -4.60 15.30 -8.13
N ILE A 32 -4.83 15.45 -6.83
CA ILE A 32 -6.18 15.31 -6.25
C ILE A 32 -7.13 16.35 -6.83
N GLU A 33 -6.68 17.58 -7.02
CA GLU A 33 -7.49 18.65 -7.60
C GLU A 33 -7.86 18.42 -9.05
N LYS A 34 -7.13 17.54 -9.76
CA LYS A 34 -7.39 17.19 -11.14
C LYS A 34 -8.42 16.06 -11.29
N LEU A 35 -8.86 15.48 -10.19
CA LEU A 35 -9.85 14.40 -10.21
C LEU A 35 -11.23 14.93 -10.59
N ASP A 36 -12.05 14.04 -11.18
CA ASP A 36 -13.43 14.36 -11.46
C ASP A 36 -14.16 14.74 -10.17
N THR A 37 -15.08 15.70 -10.28
CA THR A 37 -15.89 16.17 -9.15
C THR A 37 -16.59 15.01 -8.44
N SER A 38 -17.07 14.01 -9.19
CA SER A 38 -17.72 12.83 -8.61
C SER A 38 -16.81 12.06 -7.66
N VAL A 39 -15.53 11.94 -7.98
CA VAL A 39 -14.56 11.25 -7.10
C VAL A 39 -14.25 12.09 -5.88
N LYS A 40 -13.98 13.39 -6.08
CA LYS A 40 -13.64 14.32 -4.98
C LYS A 40 -14.80 14.49 -3.98
N ASP A 41 -16.03 14.52 -4.47
CA ASP A 41 -17.22 14.79 -3.64
C ASP A 41 -17.68 13.55 -2.87
N TYR A 42 -17.43 12.34 -3.36
CA TYR A 42 -17.93 11.10 -2.76
C TYR A 42 -16.89 10.32 -1.96
N GLU A 43 -15.59 10.62 -2.15
CA GLU A 43 -14.53 9.97 -1.40
C GLU A 43 -13.80 10.98 -0.50
N PRO A 44 -13.52 10.63 0.77
CA PRO A 44 -12.71 11.50 1.62
C PRO A 44 -11.32 11.70 1.03
N ILE A 45 -10.78 12.90 1.13
CA ILE A 45 -9.42 13.20 0.65
C ILE A 45 -8.39 12.26 1.31
N GLU A 46 -8.57 11.92 2.58
CA GLU A 46 -7.68 10.99 3.29
C GLU A 46 -7.64 9.60 2.65
N ALA A 47 -8.72 9.20 1.95
CA ALA A 47 -8.77 7.92 1.26
C ALA A 47 -8.10 7.97 -0.12
N LEU A 48 -7.75 9.14 -0.61
CA LEU A 48 -7.18 9.36 -1.95
C LEU A 48 -5.74 9.85 -1.90
N ASP A 49 -5.39 10.68 -0.90
CA ASP A 49 -4.11 11.38 -0.83
C ASP A 49 -2.98 10.45 -0.37
N GLY A 50 -2.12 10.08 -1.31
CA GLY A 50 -0.94 9.24 -1.06
C GLY A 50 0.33 10.03 -0.73
N GLY A 51 0.25 11.35 -0.52
CA GLY A 51 1.40 12.18 -0.26
C GLY A 51 1.96 12.84 -1.51
N ALA A 52 3.12 13.48 -1.41
CA ALA A 52 3.70 14.30 -2.48
C ALA A 52 3.89 13.52 -3.80
N ASP A 53 4.35 12.27 -3.73
CA ASP A 53 4.57 11.40 -4.89
C ASP A 53 3.53 10.26 -5.00
N GLY A 54 2.56 10.20 -4.08
CA GLY A 54 1.56 9.14 -4.03
C GLY A 54 2.04 7.86 -3.38
N LEU A 55 3.22 7.82 -2.80
CA LEU A 55 3.87 6.59 -2.34
C LEU A 55 4.13 6.53 -0.82
N ASP A 56 3.69 7.53 -0.06
CA ASP A 56 3.97 7.62 1.38
C ASP A 56 3.48 6.41 2.17
N PHE A 57 2.27 5.92 1.89
CA PHE A 57 1.71 4.78 2.61
C PHE A 57 2.48 3.49 2.34
N TYR A 58 3.00 3.30 1.13
CA TYR A 58 3.81 2.12 0.81
C TYR A 58 5.10 2.10 1.62
N ARG A 59 5.74 3.27 1.82
CA ARG A 59 6.94 3.39 2.66
C ARG A 59 6.63 3.06 4.11
N CYS A 60 5.51 3.56 4.62
CA CYS A 60 5.08 3.28 6.00
C CYS A 60 4.76 1.80 6.20
N ILE A 61 4.07 1.18 5.25
CA ILE A 61 3.73 -0.25 5.31
C ILE A 61 5.00 -1.09 5.29
N ALA A 62 5.92 -0.79 4.38
CA ALA A 62 7.16 -1.55 4.25
C ALA A 62 8.05 -1.43 5.49
N ASP A 63 8.06 -0.30 6.15
CA ASP A 63 8.88 -0.05 7.33
C ASP A 63 8.22 -0.58 8.62
N ALA A 64 7.05 -0.07 8.95
CA ALA A 64 6.44 -0.32 10.26
C ALA A 64 5.64 -1.62 10.32
N TRP A 65 4.93 -1.98 9.25
CA TRP A 65 4.00 -3.10 9.28
C TRP A 65 4.63 -4.45 8.88
N ARG A 66 5.86 -4.46 8.40
CA ARG A 66 6.58 -5.71 8.14
C ARG A 66 6.64 -6.60 9.40
N LYS A 67 6.79 -5.96 10.56
CA LYS A 67 6.88 -6.67 11.85
C LYS A 67 5.59 -7.36 12.26
N ALA A 68 4.46 -6.96 11.69
CA ALA A 68 3.17 -7.59 11.96
C ALA A 68 2.96 -8.88 11.16
N LEU A 69 3.84 -9.18 10.21
CA LEU A 69 3.81 -10.42 9.45
C LEU A 69 4.72 -11.47 10.07
N LYS A 70 4.24 -12.71 10.06
CA LYS A 70 5.09 -13.87 10.37
C LYS A 70 6.17 -14.01 9.29
N PRO A 71 7.36 -14.58 9.62
CA PRO A 71 8.32 -14.97 8.60
C PRO A 71 7.65 -15.85 7.55
N GLY A 72 7.83 -15.50 6.27
CA GLY A 72 7.17 -16.18 5.17
C GLY A 72 5.75 -15.70 4.88
N GLY A 73 5.23 -14.73 5.64
CA GLY A 73 3.92 -14.12 5.38
C GLY A 73 3.94 -13.23 4.14
N TYR A 74 2.77 -12.93 3.59
CA TYR A 74 2.63 -12.16 2.36
C TYR A 74 2.06 -10.78 2.61
N LEU A 75 2.58 -9.80 1.86
CA LEU A 75 2.01 -8.45 1.79
C LEU A 75 1.51 -8.24 0.36
N ALA A 76 0.22 -7.93 0.22
CA ALA A 76 -0.37 -7.58 -1.08
C ALA A 76 -0.89 -6.15 -1.00
N VAL A 77 -0.36 -5.27 -1.84
CA VAL A 77 -0.76 -3.86 -1.87
C VAL A 77 -1.26 -3.47 -3.24
N GLU A 78 -2.42 -2.81 -3.28
CA GLU A 78 -2.94 -2.22 -4.51
C GLU A 78 -2.16 -0.96 -4.84
N CYS A 79 -1.96 -0.70 -6.14
CA CYS A 79 -1.27 0.49 -6.61
C CYS A 79 -2.00 1.13 -7.79
N GLY A 80 -1.69 2.39 -8.04
CA GLY A 80 -2.22 3.11 -9.18
C GLY A 80 -1.51 2.74 -10.48
N ILE A 81 -2.06 3.20 -11.60
CA ILE A 81 -1.49 2.98 -12.93
C ILE A 81 -0.08 3.56 -12.98
N GLY A 82 0.88 2.74 -13.41
CA GLY A 82 2.27 3.14 -13.57
C GLY A 82 3.09 3.16 -12.27
N GLN A 83 2.51 2.77 -11.13
CA GLN A 83 3.21 2.80 -9.84
C GLN A 83 3.84 1.46 -9.44
N ALA A 84 3.52 0.36 -10.12
CA ALA A 84 3.91 -0.98 -9.66
C ALA A 84 5.42 -1.14 -9.46
N GLN A 85 6.25 -0.58 -10.35
CA GLN A 85 7.70 -0.68 -10.22
C GLN A 85 8.20 0.07 -8.99
N ASP A 86 7.71 1.28 -8.75
CA ASP A 86 8.10 2.08 -7.59
C ASP A 86 7.67 1.40 -6.29
N VAL A 87 6.46 0.84 -6.26
CA VAL A 87 5.97 0.08 -5.09
C VAL A 87 6.82 -1.15 -4.85
N ARG A 88 7.17 -1.88 -5.91
CA ARG A 88 8.07 -3.03 -5.82
C ARG A 88 9.42 -2.64 -5.20
N ASP A 89 10.00 -1.54 -5.67
CA ASP A 89 11.29 -1.05 -5.16
C ASP A 89 11.17 -0.68 -3.67
N ILE A 90 10.09 -0.01 -3.27
CA ILE A 90 9.87 0.37 -1.87
C ILE A 90 9.77 -0.85 -0.97
N ILE A 91 8.99 -1.86 -1.34
CA ILE A 91 8.84 -3.04 -0.48
C ILE A 91 10.11 -3.89 -0.45
N THR A 92 10.86 -3.99 -1.55
CA THR A 92 12.12 -4.72 -1.56
C THR A 92 13.21 -4.00 -0.75
N ASP A 93 13.26 -2.67 -0.81
CA ASP A 93 14.15 -1.87 0.04
C ASP A 93 13.80 -2.01 1.52
N GLY A 94 12.52 -2.21 1.83
CA GLY A 94 12.03 -2.46 3.19
C GLY A 94 12.31 -3.86 3.71
N GLY A 95 12.90 -4.73 2.91
CA GLY A 95 13.29 -6.09 3.31
C GLY A 95 12.34 -7.19 2.89
N PHE A 96 11.31 -6.90 2.10
CA PHE A 96 10.46 -7.94 1.53
C PHE A 96 11.14 -8.57 0.32
N MET A 97 10.90 -9.85 0.11
CA MET A 97 11.24 -10.52 -1.13
C MET A 97 10.10 -10.32 -2.12
N TYR A 98 10.40 -9.85 -3.32
CA TYR A 98 9.38 -9.71 -4.36
C TYR A 98 8.83 -11.09 -4.72
N TYR A 99 7.51 -11.20 -4.77
CA TYR A 99 6.83 -12.44 -5.13
C TYR A 99 6.24 -12.36 -6.54
N ARG A 100 5.25 -11.46 -6.74
CA ARG A 100 4.66 -11.26 -8.07
C ARG A 100 3.86 -9.96 -8.13
N THR A 101 3.54 -9.55 -9.36
CA THR A 101 2.62 -8.45 -9.65
C THR A 101 1.40 -9.01 -10.35
N VAL A 102 0.20 -8.58 -9.92
CA VAL A 102 -1.06 -9.03 -10.48
C VAL A 102 -1.67 -7.92 -11.33
N LYS A 103 -2.07 -8.27 -12.55
CA LYS A 103 -2.73 -7.37 -13.49
C LYS A 103 -4.24 -7.51 -13.38
N ASP A 104 -4.96 -6.40 -13.67
CA ASP A 104 -6.41 -6.44 -13.80
C ASP A 104 -6.83 -7.02 -15.16
N THR A 105 -8.14 -7.02 -15.43
CA THR A 105 -8.68 -7.56 -16.68
C THR A 105 -8.26 -6.77 -17.93
N GLN A 106 -7.78 -5.53 -17.74
CA GLN A 106 -7.28 -4.67 -18.82
C GLN A 106 -5.76 -4.79 -19.02
N GLY A 107 -5.09 -5.65 -18.27
CA GLY A 107 -3.65 -5.84 -18.34
C GLY A 107 -2.85 -4.79 -17.58
N ILE A 108 -3.48 -3.98 -16.73
CA ILE A 108 -2.83 -2.95 -15.92
C ILE A 108 -2.37 -3.57 -14.61
N GLU A 109 -1.10 -3.36 -14.25
CA GLU A 109 -0.53 -3.83 -12.99
C GLU A 109 -1.18 -3.10 -11.81
N ARG A 110 -1.86 -3.83 -10.93
CA ARG A 110 -2.69 -3.28 -9.85
C ARG A 110 -2.30 -3.73 -8.47
N VAL A 111 -1.67 -4.87 -8.33
CA VAL A 111 -1.30 -5.42 -7.01
C VAL A 111 0.14 -5.89 -7.05
N VAL A 112 0.92 -5.44 -6.08
CA VAL A 112 2.29 -5.92 -5.87
C VAL A 112 2.30 -6.78 -4.63
N VAL A 113 2.87 -7.98 -4.74
CA VAL A 113 2.93 -8.94 -3.64
C VAL A 113 4.39 -9.15 -3.26
N GLY A 114 4.67 -8.99 -1.97
CA GLY A 114 5.95 -9.29 -1.37
C GLY A 114 5.82 -10.36 -0.29
N ARG A 115 6.90 -11.03 0.02
CA ARG A 115 6.97 -12.04 1.06
C ARG A 115 7.92 -11.57 2.16
N ALA A 116 7.49 -11.68 3.40
CA ALA A 116 8.33 -11.38 4.56
C ALA A 116 9.41 -12.45 4.73
N VAL A 117 10.62 -12.01 4.95
CA VAL A 117 11.78 -12.90 5.08
C VAL A 117 12.12 -13.16 6.54
#